data_66f909df90b4fc3dece1c1be8c0f39e3
#
_entry.id   66f909df90b4fc3dece1c1be8c0f39e3
#
_cell.length_a   1.000
_cell.length_b   1.000
_cell.length_c   1.000
_cell.angle_alpha   90.00
_cell.angle_beta   90.00
_cell.angle_gamma   90.00
#
_symmetry.space_group_name_H-M   'P 1'
#
loop_
_entity.id
_entity.type
_entity.pdbx_description
1 polymer ?
#
loop_
_entity_poly.entity_id
_entity_poly.type
_entity_poly.pdbx_seq_one_letter_code
_entity_poly.pdbx_strand_id
1 'polypeptide(L)'
;MLPDKIYAVYFSGTGTTKKTVTRIARRLADGLGAAYEEYDYTLPDARQRALTIPAGALAVVGCPTYAGRVPNLLMPYLRGMVRGGGALALPVVLFGNRNYDDALMELSQLLTAGGFTCIGGGAFVGEHSFSRTLGAGRPNGADEAEMDAFADGLAAKLRAGDTAAVTVGGCDPIRPYYTPRDRHGNPINILKVKPKTDMS
;
A
#
# COMPACT_ATOMS: atom_id res chain seq x y z
N MET A 1 21.67 -0.90 12.10
CA MET A 1 20.97 -1.71 13.12
C MET A 1 19.75 -2.32 12.44
N LEU A 2 19.48 -3.62 12.67
CA LEU A 2 18.27 -4.26 12.12
C LEU A 2 17.03 -3.79 12.87
N PRO A 3 15.85 -3.72 12.18
CA PRO A 3 14.59 -3.44 12.85
C PRO A 3 14.30 -4.52 13.91
N ASP A 4 13.88 -4.08 15.09
CA ASP A 4 13.47 -4.97 16.20
C ASP A 4 12.00 -5.39 16.08
N LYS A 5 11.22 -4.65 15.31
CA LYS A 5 9.80 -4.90 15.08
C LYS A 5 9.36 -4.54 13.66
N ILE A 6 8.53 -5.40 13.07
CA ILE A 6 7.92 -5.21 11.75
C ILE A 6 6.42 -4.99 11.93
N TYR A 7 5.92 -3.88 11.41
CA TYR A 7 4.51 -3.55 11.40
C TYR A 7 3.89 -3.84 10.03
N ALA A 8 2.77 -4.55 10.01
CA ALA A 8 1.90 -4.66 8.84
C ALA A 8 0.76 -3.64 8.98
N VAL A 9 0.81 -2.56 8.21
CA VAL A 9 -0.12 -1.43 8.29
C VAL A 9 -0.91 -1.36 6.99
N TYR A 10 -2.24 -1.54 7.02
CA TYR A 10 -2.98 -1.64 5.77
C TYR A 10 -4.42 -1.13 5.82
N PHE A 11 -4.88 -0.65 4.64
CA PHE A 11 -6.28 -0.53 4.28
C PHE A 11 -6.63 -1.60 3.25
N SER A 12 -7.67 -2.41 3.50
CA SER A 12 -8.01 -3.55 2.64
C SER A 12 -9.52 -3.81 2.57
N GLY A 13 -10.20 -3.18 1.61
CA GLY A 13 -11.65 -3.33 1.45
C GLY A 13 -12.11 -4.73 1.04
N THR A 14 -11.27 -5.50 0.33
CA THR A 14 -11.60 -6.85 -0.19
C THR A 14 -10.69 -7.96 0.34
N GLY A 15 -9.74 -7.64 1.22
CA GLY A 15 -8.80 -8.62 1.80
C GLY A 15 -7.49 -8.79 1.03
N THR A 16 -7.40 -8.41 -0.25
CA THR A 16 -6.20 -8.64 -1.07
C THR A 16 -4.99 -7.84 -0.58
N THR A 17 -5.17 -6.56 -0.24
CA THR A 17 -4.08 -5.74 0.33
C THR A 17 -3.61 -6.30 1.66
N LYS A 18 -4.54 -6.70 2.54
CA LYS A 18 -4.21 -7.37 3.80
C LYS A 18 -3.32 -8.60 3.54
N LYS A 19 -3.77 -9.52 2.67
CA LYS A 19 -3.03 -10.76 2.34
C LYS A 19 -1.59 -10.44 1.92
N THR A 20 -1.39 -9.48 1.04
CA THR A 20 -0.06 -9.09 0.52
C THR A 20 0.81 -8.46 1.60
N VAL A 21 0.29 -7.44 2.29
CA VAL A 21 1.06 -6.69 3.30
C VAL A 21 1.46 -7.58 4.47
N THR A 22 0.54 -8.40 4.98
CA THR A 22 0.82 -9.30 6.09
C THR A 22 1.82 -10.38 5.71
N ARG A 23 1.75 -10.93 4.47
CA ARG A 23 2.74 -11.91 3.99
C ARG A 23 4.15 -11.32 3.95
N ILE A 24 4.32 -10.16 3.30
CA ILE A 24 5.61 -9.48 3.21
C ILE A 24 6.15 -9.15 4.61
N ALA A 25 5.31 -8.59 5.48
CA ALA A 25 5.72 -8.19 6.82
C ALA A 25 6.10 -9.40 7.70
N ARG A 26 5.36 -10.50 7.66
CA ARG A 26 5.69 -11.74 8.37
C ARG A 26 6.99 -12.34 7.85
N ARG A 27 7.16 -12.44 6.53
CA ARG A 27 8.40 -12.94 5.93
C ARG A 27 9.61 -12.13 6.35
N LEU A 28 9.48 -10.79 6.41
CA LEU A 28 10.53 -9.91 6.92
C LEU A 28 10.80 -10.14 8.42
N ALA A 29 9.74 -10.25 9.24
CA ALA A 29 9.88 -10.50 10.67
C ALA A 29 10.61 -11.82 10.94
N ASP A 30 10.17 -12.90 10.31
CA ASP A 30 10.79 -14.23 10.43
C ASP A 30 12.25 -14.19 9.95
N GLY A 31 12.48 -13.58 8.77
CA GLY A 31 13.81 -13.46 8.18
C GLY A 31 14.79 -12.64 9.02
N LEU A 32 14.32 -11.64 9.75
CA LEU A 32 15.17 -10.74 10.56
C LEU A 32 15.19 -11.11 12.05
N GLY A 33 14.36 -12.05 12.48
CA GLY A 33 14.18 -12.37 13.90
C GLY A 33 13.51 -11.24 14.69
N ALA A 34 12.67 -10.44 14.01
CA ALA A 34 11.99 -9.28 14.59
C ALA A 34 10.58 -9.62 15.10
N ALA A 35 10.08 -8.85 16.06
CA ALA A 35 8.69 -8.94 16.49
C ALA A 35 7.75 -8.51 15.35
N TYR A 36 6.49 -8.99 15.39
CA TYR A 36 5.47 -8.69 14.37
C TYR A 36 4.22 -8.09 14.99
N GLU A 37 3.65 -7.06 14.35
CA GLU A 37 2.38 -6.45 14.75
C GLU A 37 1.55 -6.03 13.54
N GLU A 38 0.21 -6.16 13.64
CA GLU A 38 -0.72 -5.72 12.60
C GLU A 38 -1.47 -4.46 13.03
N TYR A 39 -1.66 -3.53 12.09
CA TYR A 39 -2.53 -2.38 12.26
C TYR A 39 -3.45 -2.24 11.03
N ASP A 40 -4.71 -2.62 11.22
CA ASP A 40 -5.76 -2.52 10.21
C ASP A 40 -6.50 -1.19 10.34
N TYR A 41 -6.32 -0.27 9.37
CA TYR A 41 -7.03 1.01 9.33
C TYR A 41 -8.15 1.05 8.28
N THR A 42 -8.69 -0.12 7.92
CA THR A 42 -9.76 -0.25 6.93
C THR A 42 -11.04 0.44 7.38
N LEU A 43 -11.42 0.27 8.64
CA LEU A 43 -12.63 0.88 9.18
C LEU A 43 -12.40 2.33 9.63
N PRO A 44 -13.43 3.20 9.54
CA PRO A 44 -13.34 4.61 9.92
C PRO A 44 -12.84 4.83 11.36
N ASP A 45 -13.26 4.01 12.31
CA ASP A 45 -12.92 4.15 13.72
C ASP A 45 -11.42 3.97 13.97
N ALA A 46 -10.76 3.07 13.23
CA ALA A 46 -9.32 2.89 13.33
C ALA A 46 -8.55 4.13 12.85
N ARG A 47 -9.13 4.92 11.94
CA ARG A 47 -8.54 6.15 11.42
C ARG A 47 -8.79 7.40 12.29
N GLN A 48 -9.47 7.25 13.41
CA GLN A 48 -9.64 8.32 14.41
C GLN A 48 -8.47 8.41 15.38
N ARG A 49 -7.58 7.42 15.38
CA ARG A 49 -6.40 7.35 16.27
C ARG A 49 -5.13 7.54 15.46
N ALA A 50 -4.21 8.34 16.00
CA ALA A 50 -2.89 8.47 15.42
C ALA A 50 -2.12 7.16 15.52
N LEU A 51 -1.41 6.80 14.45
CA LEU A 51 -0.48 5.71 14.42
C LEU A 51 0.94 6.28 14.42
N THR A 52 1.71 5.97 15.45
CA THR A 52 3.13 6.32 15.51
C THR A 52 3.96 5.05 15.53
N ILE A 53 4.84 4.90 14.55
CA ILE A 53 5.80 3.79 14.45
C ILE A 53 7.12 4.30 15.04
N PRO A 54 7.68 3.64 16.08
CA PRO A 54 8.88 4.11 16.73
C PRO A 54 10.13 3.95 15.85
N ALA A 55 11.15 4.76 16.11
CA ALA A 55 12.48 4.56 15.56
C ALA A 55 12.99 3.14 15.90
N GLY A 56 13.73 2.53 14.98
CA GLY A 56 14.18 1.13 15.14
C GLY A 56 13.20 0.09 14.58
N ALA A 57 11.96 0.50 14.24
CA ALA A 57 11.00 -0.39 13.58
C ALA A 57 10.95 -0.19 12.05
N LEU A 58 10.32 -1.15 11.35
CA LEU A 58 9.98 -1.05 9.93
C LEU A 58 8.48 -1.27 9.75
N ALA A 59 7.83 -0.37 9.02
CA ALA A 59 6.42 -0.49 8.65
C ALA A 59 6.26 -0.89 7.17
N VAL A 60 5.61 -2.02 6.91
CA VAL A 60 5.08 -2.36 5.59
C VAL A 60 3.71 -1.72 5.50
N VAL A 61 3.59 -0.62 4.76
CA VAL A 61 2.36 0.18 4.70
C VAL A 61 1.68 -0.02 3.35
N GLY A 62 0.45 -0.55 3.35
CA GLY A 62 -0.23 -0.89 2.11
C GLY A 62 -1.63 -0.32 1.95
N CYS A 63 -1.96 -0.01 0.69
CA CYS A 63 -3.31 0.36 0.27
C CYS A 63 -3.59 -0.10 -1.17
N PRO A 64 -4.86 -0.22 -1.58
CA PRO A 64 -5.19 -0.43 -2.99
C PRO A 64 -4.94 0.84 -3.81
N THR A 65 -4.84 0.66 -5.12
CA THR A 65 -4.79 1.75 -6.09
C THR A 65 -6.21 2.08 -6.57
N TYR A 66 -6.67 3.32 -6.35
CA TYR A 66 -7.95 3.81 -6.87
C TYR A 66 -7.70 4.92 -7.89
N ALA A 67 -8.13 4.69 -9.12
CA ALA A 67 -7.93 5.62 -10.24
C ALA A 67 -6.45 6.08 -10.40
N GLY A 68 -5.52 5.13 -10.24
CA GLY A 68 -4.08 5.37 -10.41
C GLY A 68 -3.38 6.05 -9.22
N ARG A 69 -4.06 6.23 -8.10
CA ARG A 69 -3.60 6.98 -6.93
C ARG A 69 -3.90 6.25 -5.61
N VAL A 70 -3.34 6.75 -4.53
CA VAL A 70 -3.79 6.41 -3.17
C VAL A 70 -5.26 6.79 -3.03
N PRO A 71 -6.14 5.94 -2.44
CA PRO A 71 -7.53 6.29 -2.26
C PRO A 71 -7.71 7.62 -1.54
N ASN A 72 -8.46 8.55 -2.14
CA ASN A 72 -8.63 9.90 -1.62
C ASN A 72 -9.19 9.93 -0.19
N LEU A 73 -10.01 8.96 0.16
CA LEU A 73 -10.56 8.83 1.53
C LEU A 73 -9.48 8.56 2.60
N LEU A 74 -8.31 8.07 2.21
CA LEU A 74 -7.20 7.79 3.13
C LEU A 74 -6.27 8.99 3.33
N MET A 75 -6.32 9.98 2.43
CA MET A 75 -5.40 11.11 2.43
C MET A 75 -5.37 11.88 3.75
N PRO A 76 -6.52 12.22 4.39
CA PRO A 76 -6.50 12.93 5.68
C PRO A 76 -5.78 12.13 6.77
N TYR A 77 -6.01 10.80 6.81
CA TYR A 77 -5.39 9.93 7.80
C TYR A 77 -3.88 9.79 7.57
N LEU A 78 -3.46 9.46 6.35
CA LEU A 78 -2.05 9.25 6.02
C LEU A 78 -1.24 10.54 6.21
N ARG A 79 -1.79 11.70 5.83
CA ARG A 79 -1.13 13.01 5.99
C ARG A 79 -1.09 13.49 7.43
N GLY A 80 -2.18 13.28 8.17
CA GLY A 80 -2.37 13.88 9.49
C GLY A 80 -1.96 13.01 10.66
N MET A 81 -2.13 11.70 10.54
CA MET A 81 -2.17 10.82 11.71
C MET A 81 -1.18 9.64 11.66
N VAL A 82 -0.49 9.39 10.53
CA VAL A 82 0.54 8.35 10.43
C VAL A 82 1.91 8.99 10.54
N ARG A 83 2.69 8.58 11.53
CA ARG A 83 4.00 9.14 11.87
C ARG A 83 5.05 8.05 12.05
N GLY A 84 6.24 8.31 11.51
CA GLY A 84 7.34 7.34 11.50
C GLY A 84 8.45 7.59 12.51
N GLY A 85 8.50 8.75 13.18
CA GLY A 85 9.50 9.02 14.21
C GLY A 85 10.94 8.63 13.87
N GLY A 86 11.32 8.55 12.58
CA GLY A 86 12.59 8.01 12.10
C GLY A 86 12.56 6.51 11.76
N ALA A 87 11.39 5.86 11.78
CA ALA A 87 11.24 4.46 11.40
C ALA A 87 11.48 4.25 9.89
N LEU A 88 11.83 3.02 9.52
CA LEU A 88 11.89 2.59 8.14
C LEU A 88 10.47 2.31 7.60
N ALA A 89 10.26 2.49 6.31
CA ALA A 89 9.01 2.14 5.66
C ALA A 89 9.20 1.42 4.33
N LEU A 90 8.20 0.60 4.02
CA LEU A 90 8.04 -0.10 2.77
C LEU A 90 6.63 0.17 2.23
N PRO A 91 6.43 1.17 1.37
CA PRO A 91 5.17 1.37 0.69
C PRO A 91 4.83 0.20 -0.23
N VAL A 92 3.59 -0.29 -0.14
CA VAL A 92 3.06 -1.40 -0.95
C VAL A 92 1.69 -1.00 -1.51
N VAL A 93 1.51 -1.12 -2.82
CA VAL A 93 0.22 -0.87 -3.45
C VAL A 93 -0.28 -2.10 -4.21
N LEU A 94 -1.60 -2.31 -4.17
CA LEU A 94 -2.26 -3.33 -4.98
C LEU A 94 -3.11 -2.69 -6.06
N PHE A 95 -3.09 -3.29 -7.25
CA PHE A 95 -3.87 -2.80 -8.37
C PHE A 95 -4.53 -3.96 -9.13
N GLY A 96 -5.70 -3.67 -9.74
CA GLY A 96 -6.52 -4.66 -10.44
C GLY A 96 -6.06 -4.94 -11.86
N ASN A 97 -4.77 -5.23 -12.07
CA ASN A 97 -4.18 -5.64 -13.35
C ASN A 97 -4.30 -4.64 -14.54
N ARG A 98 -4.63 -3.35 -14.29
CA ARG A 98 -4.50 -2.29 -15.30
C ARG A 98 -3.15 -1.60 -15.20
N ASN A 99 -2.97 -0.81 -14.16
CA ASN A 99 -1.75 -0.09 -13.81
C ASN A 99 -1.91 0.50 -12.40
N TYR A 100 -0.82 0.68 -11.68
CA TYR A 100 -0.80 1.38 -10.39
C TYR A 100 -0.50 2.88 -10.54
N ASP A 101 -0.15 3.32 -11.75
CA ASP A 101 0.17 4.71 -12.12
C ASP A 101 1.09 5.38 -11.07
N ASP A 102 0.58 6.37 -10.33
CA ASP A 102 1.39 7.12 -9.35
C ASP A 102 1.11 6.72 -7.89
N ALA A 103 0.28 5.69 -7.64
CA ALA A 103 -0.12 5.32 -6.28
C ALA A 103 1.07 4.95 -5.38
N LEU A 104 2.08 4.26 -5.92
CA LEU A 104 3.26 3.85 -5.14
C LEU A 104 4.12 5.07 -4.79
N MET A 105 4.36 5.96 -5.75
CA MET A 105 5.09 7.21 -5.52
C MET A 105 4.36 8.09 -4.51
N GLU A 106 3.05 8.25 -4.65
CA GLU A 106 2.26 9.05 -3.72
C GLU A 106 2.29 8.49 -2.29
N LEU A 107 2.15 7.16 -2.13
CA LEU A 107 2.26 6.54 -0.81
C LEU A 107 3.64 6.73 -0.20
N SER A 108 4.71 6.59 -1.00
CA SER A 108 6.09 6.84 -0.57
C SER A 108 6.28 8.29 -0.10
N GLN A 109 5.78 9.28 -0.87
CA GLN A 109 5.86 10.69 -0.50
C GLN A 109 5.09 10.99 0.79
N LEU A 110 3.90 10.39 0.97
CA LEU A 110 3.10 10.54 2.19
C LEU A 110 3.83 10.01 3.42
N LEU A 111 4.47 8.83 3.31
CA LEU A 111 5.24 8.23 4.39
C LEU A 111 6.49 9.05 4.69
N THR A 112 7.21 9.51 3.68
CA THR A 112 8.39 10.37 3.86
C THR A 112 8.02 11.67 4.55
N ALA A 113 6.91 12.31 4.15
CA ALA A 113 6.38 13.50 4.82
C ALA A 113 5.92 13.20 6.27
N GLY A 114 5.54 11.95 6.55
CA GLY A 114 5.22 11.46 7.90
C GLY A 114 6.43 11.15 8.78
N GLY A 115 7.67 11.35 8.28
CA GLY A 115 8.91 11.12 9.03
C GLY A 115 9.45 9.69 8.94
N PHE A 116 9.08 8.93 7.91
CA PHE A 116 9.66 7.62 7.60
C PHE A 116 10.80 7.72 6.59
N THR A 117 11.70 6.74 6.62
CA THR A 117 12.68 6.51 5.55
C THR A 117 12.19 5.34 4.69
N CYS A 118 11.76 5.60 3.45
CA CYS A 118 11.30 4.57 2.52
C CYS A 118 12.51 3.86 1.88
N ILE A 119 12.75 2.60 2.27
CA ILE A 119 13.92 1.81 1.84
C ILE A 119 13.67 0.87 0.66
N GLY A 120 12.45 0.83 0.17
CA GLY A 120 11.97 0.03 -0.94
C GLY A 120 10.52 0.37 -1.24
N GLY A 121 9.92 -0.31 -2.20
CA GLY A 121 8.49 -0.21 -2.48
C GLY A 121 8.05 -1.28 -3.47
N GLY A 122 6.80 -1.74 -3.37
CA GLY A 122 6.26 -2.79 -4.22
C GLY A 122 4.86 -2.51 -4.73
N ALA A 123 4.61 -2.88 -6.00
CA ALA A 123 3.28 -2.84 -6.59
C ALA A 123 2.90 -4.26 -7.04
N PHE A 124 1.82 -4.79 -6.49
CA PHE A 124 1.39 -6.17 -6.73
C PHE A 124 -0.01 -6.21 -7.34
N VAL A 125 -0.24 -7.23 -8.16
CA VAL A 125 -1.55 -7.43 -8.77
C VAL A 125 -2.49 -8.10 -7.76
N GLY A 126 -3.72 -7.58 -7.68
CA GLY A 126 -4.83 -8.21 -6.97
C GLY A 126 -6.04 -8.34 -7.87
N GLU A 127 -7.04 -9.09 -7.45
CA GLU A 127 -8.30 -9.18 -8.15
C GLU A 127 -8.97 -7.80 -8.29
N HIS A 128 -9.46 -7.48 -9.48
CA HIS A 128 -10.08 -6.20 -9.75
C HIS A 128 -11.47 -6.11 -9.12
N SER A 129 -11.74 -5.06 -8.33
CA SER A 129 -12.98 -4.93 -7.55
C SER A 129 -14.27 -4.87 -8.39
N PHE A 130 -14.21 -4.38 -9.64
CA PHE A 130 -15.36 -4.26 -10.54
C PHE A 130 -15.39 -5.29 -11.68
N SER A 131 -14.37 -6.14 -11.78
CA SER A 131 -14.28 -7.18 -12.82
C SER A 131 -14.05 -8.54 -12.18
N ARG A 132 -14.84 -9.51 -12.58
CA ARG A 132 -14.66 -10.90 -12.12
C ARG A 132 -13.66 -11.69 -12.98
N THR A 133 -13.09 -11.07 -14.01
CA THR A 133 -12.13 -11.69 -14.94
C THR A 133 -10.75 -11.08 -14.85
N LEU A 134 -10.64 -9.75 -14.62
CA LEU A 134 -9.36 -9.08 -14.50
C LEU A 134 -8.69 -9.41 -13.17
N GLY A 135 -7.53 -10.05 -13.23
CA GLY A 135 -6.79 -10.47 -12.05
C GLY A 135 -7.52 -11.50 -11.19
N ALA A 136 -8.48 -12.25 -11.77
CA ALA A 136 -9.26 -13.24 -11.04
C ALA A 136 -8.35 -14.23 -10.30
N GLY A 137 -8.67 -14.48 -9.02
CA GLY A 137 -7.91 -15.37 -8.16
C GLY A 137 -6.53 -14.86 -7.75
N ARG A 138 -6.17 -13.61 -8.07
CA ARG A 138 -4.91 -12.99 -7.62
C ARG A 138 -5.09 -12.22 -6.30
N PRO A 139 -4.07 -12.22 -5.40
CA PRO A 139 -2.78 -12.89 -5.56
C PRO A 139 -2.86 -14.41 -5.42
N ASN A 140 -2.21 -15.12 -6.34
CA ASN A 140 -2.10 -16.57 -6.36
C ASN A 140 -0.70 -17.05 -5.91
N GLY A 141 -0.38 -18.35 -6.06
CA GLY A 141 0.90 -18.90 -5.61
C GLY A 141 2.14 -18.29 -6.30
N ALA A 142 2.04 -17.87 -7.58
CA ALA A 142 3.14 -17.18 -8.26
C ALA A 142 3.35 -15.79 -7.68
N ASP A 143 2.28 -15.03 -7.43
CA ASP A 143 2.34 -13.73 -6.76
C ASP A 143 2.92 -13.85 -5.36
N GLU A 144 2.56 -14.92 -4.65
CA GLU A 144 3.09 -15.18 -3.31
C GLU A 144 4.59 -15.44 -3.33
N ALA A 145 5.10 -16.16 -4.33
CA ALA A 145 6.53 -16.37 -4.50
C ALA A 145 7.27 -15.04 -4.83
N GLU A 146 6.67 -14.16 -5.64
CA GLU A 146 7.21 -12.83 -5.91
C GLU A 146 7.26 -11.96 -4.64
N MET A 147 6.21 -12.00 -3.79
CA MET A 147 6.17 -11.30 -2.50
C MET A 147 7.26 -11.83 -1.56
N ASP A 148 7.46 -13.14 -1.51
CA ASP A 148 8.49 -13.76 -0.69
C ASP A 148 9.90 -13.36 -1.16
N ALA A 149 10.17 -13.43 -2.46
CA ALA A 149 11.45 -13.01 -3.04
C ALA A 149 11.72 -11.52 -2.78
N PHE A 150 10.69 -10.67 -2.88
CA PHE A 150 10.78 -9.25 -2.57
C PHE A 150 11.14 -9.01 -1.09
N ALA A 151 10.48 -9.70 -0.17
CA ALA A 151 10.79 -9.62 1.26
C ALA A 151 12.19 -10.13 1.58
N ASP A 152 12.61 -11.25 0.98
CA ASP A 152 13.95 -11.83 1.17
C ASP A 152 15.04 -10.89 0.68
N GLY A 153 14.85 -10.23 -0.48
CA GLY A 153 15.76 -9.22 -1.01
C GLY A 153 15.90 -8.01 -0.06
N LEU A 154 14.79 -7.56 0.52
CA LEU A 154 14.83 -6.49 1.53
C LEU A 154 15.50 -6.91 2.83
N ALA A 155 15.25 -8.12 3.31
CA ALA A 155 15.93 -8.65 4.47
C ALA A 155 17.45 -8.74 4.24
N ALA A 156 17.90 -9.14 3.05
CA ALA A 156 19.32 -9.16 2.67
C ALA A 156 19.91 -7.74 2.64
N LYS A 157 19.20 -6.76 2.05
CA LYS A 157 19.59 -5.34 2.05
C LYS A 157 19.79 -4.81 3.47
N LEU A 158 18.84 -5.09 4.36
CA LEU A 158 18.91 -4.67 5.76
C LEU A 158 20.07 -5.33 6.53
N ARG A 159 20.32 -6.64 6.30
CA ARG A 159 21.47 -7.33 6.90
C ARG A 159 22.81 -6.76 6.43
N ALA A 160 22.87 -6.25 5.22
CA ALA A 160 24.04 -5.54 4.69
C ALA A 160 24.19 -4.11 5.27
N GLY A 161 23.27 -3.68 6.13
CA GLY A 161 23.29 -2.35 6.73
C GLY A 161 22.79 -1.23 5.80
N ASP A 162 22.24 -1.58 4.63
CA ASP A 162 21.73 -0.60 3.68
C ASP A 162 20.27 -0.20 4.05
N THR A 163 20.16 0.99 4.60
CA THR A 163 18.87 1.66 4.95
C THR A 163 18.67 2.93 4.15
N ALA A 164 19.38 3.11 3.04
CA ALA A 164 19.26 4.30 2.21
C ALA A 164 17.85 4.42 1.63
N ALA A 165 17.34 5.65 1.63
CA ALA A 165 16.07 5.95 0.98
C ALA A 165 16.15 5.67 -0.53
N VAL A 166 15.08 5.14 -1.10
CA VAL A 166 14.99 4.84 -2.52
C VAL A 166 13.83 5.58 -3.17
N THR A 167 13.99 5.90 -4.45
CA THR A 167 12.89 6.39 -5.29
C THR A 167 12.12 5.20 -5.84
N VAL A 168 10.80 5.22 -5.71
CA VAL A 168 9.90 4.17 -6.22
C VAL A 168 9.28 4.57 -7.56
N GLY A 169 8.62 3.63 -8.24
CA GLY A 169 7.93 3.89 -9.51
C GLY A 169 6.74 4.84 -9.37
N GLY A 170 6.54 5.67 -10.38
CA GLY A 170 5.51 6.71 -10.48
C GLY A 170 6.08 8.02 -11.00
N CYS A 171 5.25 9.05 -11.12
CA CYS A 171 5.66 10.39 -11.54
C CYS A 171 5.83 11.33 -10.33
N ASP A 172 6.78 12.23 -10.45
CA ASP A 172 6.92 13.38 -9.58
C ASP A 172 7.07 14.63 -10.47
N PRO A 173 6.14 15.58 -10.43
CA PRO A 173 4.96 15.66 -9.55
C PRO A 173 3.89 14.59 -9.86
N ILE A 174 3.11 14.24 -8.83
CA ILE A 174 2.02 13.27 -8.92
C ILE A 174 0.93 13.77 -9.88
N ARG A 175 0.53 12.95 -10.85
CA ARG A 175 -0.52 13.25 -11.83
C ARG A 175 -1.92 13.24 -11.20
N PRO A 176 -2.93 13.86 -11.84
CA PRO A 176 -4.34 13.78 -11.40
C PRO A 176 -4.85 12.33 -11.36
N TYR A 177 -5.91 12.10 -10.58
CA TYR A 177 -6.63 10.83 -10.61
C TYR A 177 -7.09 10.48 -12.02
N TYR A 178 -6.96 9.22 -12.40
CA TYR A 178 -7.48 8.75 -13.69
C TYR A 178 -8.98 9.05 -13.80
N THR A 179 -9.36 9.73 -14.88
CA THR A 179 -10.75 10.03 -15.18
C THR A 179 -11.23 9.10 -16.29
N PRO A 180 -12.23 8.22 -16.03
CA PRO A 180 -12.83 7.39 -17.08
C PRO A 180 -13.35 8.24 -18.24
N ARG A 181 -13.20 7.72 -19.46
CA ARG A 181 -13.69 8.37 -20.66
C ARG A 181 -14.65 7.46 -21.41
N ASP A 182 -15.63 8.05 -22.10
CA ASP A 182 -16.51 7.33 -23.01
C ASP A 182 -15.77 6.93 -24.30
N ARG A 183 -16.47 6.21 -25.19
CA ARG A 183 -15.94 5.81 -26.50
C ARG A 183 -15.57 6.97 -27.44
N HIS A 184 -15.99 8.19 -27.13
CA HIS A 184 -15.69 9.41 -27.86
C HIS A 184 -14.58 10.23 -27.19
N GLY A 185 -14.00 9.74 -26.09
CA GLY A 185 -12.93 10.40 -25.34
C GLY A 185 -13.40 11.45 -24.33
N ASN A 186 -14.72 11.63 -24.14
CA ASN A 186 -15.25 12.59 -23.17
C ASN A 186 -15.17 12.04 -21.74
N PRO A 187 -14.81 12.87 -20.75
CA PRO A 187 -14.78 12.43 -19.36
C PRO A 187 -16.17 12.03 -18.85
N ILE A 188 -16.26 10.87 -18.20
CA ILE A 188 -17.49 10.36 -17.59
C ILE A 188 -17.60 10.87 -16.17
N ASN A 189 -18.71 11.54 -15.85
CA ASN A 189 -19.02 11.92 -14.47
C ASN A 189 -19.71 10.75 -13.72
N ILE A 190 -18.92 9.93 -13.04
CA ILE A 190 -19.41 8.78 -12.27
C ILE A 190 -20.27 9.17 -11.05
N LEU A 191 -20.18 10.43 -10.59
CA LEU A 191 -21.01 10.93 -9.49
C LEU A 191 -22.49 11.09 -9.85
N LYS A 192 -22.80 11.09 -11.15
CA LYS A 192 -24.19 11.10 -11.64
C LYS A 192 -24.87 9.73 -11.56
N VAL A 193 -24.09 8.67 -11.44
CA VAL A 193 -24.62 7.30 -11.30
C VAL A 193 -24.88 7.03 -9.83
N LYS A 194 -26.14 7.21 -9.41
CA LYS A 194 -26.58 6.87 -8.06
C LYS A 194 -27.27 5.51 -8.06
N PRO A 195 -26.95 4.61 -7.12
CA PRO A 195 -27.72 3.39 -6.94
C PRO A 195 -29.17 3.76 -6.60
N LYS A 196 -30.13 3.07 -7.20
CA LYS A 196 -31.52 3.12 -6.75
C LYS A 196 -31.66 2.08 -5.64
N THR A 197 -32.01 2.52 -4.45
CA THR A 197 -32.36 1.62 -3.35
C THR A 197 -33.82 1.29 -3.48
N ASP A 198 -34.13 0.01 -3.62
CA ASP A 198 -35.49 -0.50 -3.45
C ASP A 198 -35.71 -0.66 -1.94
N MET A 199 -36.73 0.02 -1.40
CA MET A 199 -37.05 0.01 0.01
C MET A 199 -38.24 -0.94 0.31
N SER A 200 -38.60 -1.81 -0.66
CA SER A 200 -39.66 -2.82 -0.48
C SER A 200 -39.16 -4.05 0.28
#